data_c98b6a94cd54a1f49641dedb8442d509
#
_entry.id   c98b6a94cd54a1f49641dedb8442d509
#
_cell.length_a   1.000
_cell.length_b   1.000
_cell.length_c   1.000
_cell.angle_alpha   90.00
_cell.angle_beta   90.00
_cell.angle_gamma   90.00
#
_symmetry.space_group_name_H-M   'P 1'
#
loop_
_entity.id
_entity.type
_entity.pdbx_description
1 polymer ?
#
loop_
_entity_poly.entity_id
_entity_poly.type
_entity_poly.pdbx_seq_one_letter_code
_entity_poly.pdbx_strand_id
1 'polypeptide(L)'
;MGVAKLTDQNTIVPAESKYSLVERERRYLLQDLPESLTRASPHVQITDNYLTGTRLRMRKVRQPQTNKWTIKLTQKFAPDPNDYARTIITNIYLNALESEMLDVFGANEIRKNRYPFEFEGRKFSVDMFLGDLFGLVLAEVGFETDEELNSYPKPPFAIADVTNVAMFTGGKLCELSYSDIREAILRDGFGGTARQISVA
;
A
#
# COMPACT_ATOMS: atom_id res chain seq x y z
N MET A 1 25.79 30.27 8.00
CA MET A 1 24.49 30.04 8.61
C MET A 1 24.26 28.55 8.62
N GLY A 2 24.34 27.92 9.80
CA GLY A 2 24.23 26.47 9.95
C GLY A 2 22.78 26.03 9.81
N VAL A 3 22.53 25.08 8.90
CA VAL A 3 21.28 24.38 8.81
C VAL A 3 21.19 23.48 10.04
N ALA A 4 20.24 23.76 10.93
CA ALA A 4 19.95 22.92 12.08
C ALA A 4 19.54 21.52 11.54
N LYS A 5 20.32 20.50 11.87
CA LYS A 5 19.90 19.11 11.73
C LYS A 5 18.72 18.90 12.66
N LEU A 6 17.53 18.70 12.10
CA LEU A 6 16.37 18.19 12.82
C LEU A 6 16.64 16.72 13.17
N THR A 7 17.32 16.51 14.27
CA THR A 7 17.42 15.22 14.94
C THR A 7 16.41 15.26 16.08
N ASP A 8 15.17 14.92 15.79
CA ASP A 8 14.34 14.15 16.73
C ASP A 8 13.07 13.67 16.03
N GLN A 9 13.06 12.38 15.67
CA GLN A 9 11.91 11.75 15.03
C GLN A 9 10.87 11.26 16.06
N ASN A 10 10.95 11.72 17.30
CA ASN A 10 10.04 11.35 18.38
C ASN A 10 8.92 12.37 18.59
N THR A 11 8.29 12.83 17.52
CA THR A 11 7.00 13.49 17.69
C THR A 11 5.95 12.40 17.86
N ILE A 12 5.65 12.05 19.10
CA ILE A 12 4.51 11.23 19.48
C ILE A 12 3.27 11.97 19.00
N VAL A 13 2.71 11.52 17.87
CA VAL A 13 1.34 11.87 17.54
C VAL A 13 0.48 11.01 18.48
N PRO A 14 -0.34 11.59 19.35
CA PRO A 14 -1.19 10.81 20.25
C PRO A 14 -2.02 9.82 19.43
N ALA A 15 -2.01 8.55 19.82
CA ALA A 15 -2.81 7.50 19.20
C ALA A 15 -4.32 7.81 19.19
N GLU A 16 -4.75 8.79 19.96
CA GLU A 16 -6.12 9.24 20.18
C GLU A 16 -6.41 10.63 19.57
N SER A 17 -5.75 11.01 18.46
CA SER A 17 -6.16 12.21 17.76
C SER A 17 -7.58 12.02 17.21
N LYS A 18 -8.48 12.97 17.47
CA LYS A 18 -9.88 13.01 16.95
C LYS A 18 -9.97 12.77 15.44
N TYR A 19 -8.91 13.04 14.69
CA TYR A 19 -8.86 12.98 13.24
C TYR A 19 -8.03 11.81 12.70
N SER A 20 -7.47 10.98 13.56
CA SER A 20 -6.71 9.80 13.16
C SER A 20 -7.50 8.52 13.41
N LEU A 21 -7.31 7.54 12.52
CA LEU A 21 -7.90 6.23 12.62
C LEU A 21 -6.79 5.20 12.71
N VAL A 22 -7.03 4.11 13.42
CA VAL A 22 -6.17 2.94 13.39
C VAL A 22 -6.68 2.03 12.27
N GLU A 23 -5.88 1.89 11.22
CA GLU A 23 -6.09 0.86 10.20
C GLU A 23 -5.45 -0.44 10.65
N ARG A 24 -6.22 -1.53 10.58
CA ARG A 24 -5.77 -2.91 10.80
C ARG A 24 -5.87 -3.65 9.49
N GLU A 25 -4.73 -3.99 8.90
CA GLU A 25 -4.69 -4.59 7.57
C GLU A 25 -3.70 -5.76 7.53
N ARG A 26 -4.04 -6.81 6.78
CA ARG A 26 -3.05 -7.77 6.31
C ARG A 26 -2.80 -7.59 4.82
N ARG A 27 -1.56 -7.89 4.45
CA ARG A 27 -1.08 -7.79 3.07
C ARG A 27 -0.49 -9.11 2.62
N TYR A 28 -0.89 -9.53 1.43
CA TYR A 28 -0.50 -10.81 0.85
C TYR A 28 0.12 -10.61 -0.52
N LEU A 29 1.20 -11.34 -0.78
CA LEU A 29 1.80 -11.45 -2.11
C LEU A 29 1.01 -12.47 -2.93
N LEU A 30 0.64 -12.10 -4.16
CA LEU A 30 -0.02 -12.96 -5.13
C LEU A 30 0.88 -13.19 -6.33
N GLN A 31 0.67 -14.31 -7.03
CA GLN A 31 1.35 -14.58 -8.30
C GLN A 31 0.76 -13.76 -9.45
N ASP A 32 -0.57 -13.65 -9.49
CA ASP A 32 -1.36 -12.87 -10.46
C ASP A 32 -2.71 -12.53 -9.82
N LEU A 33 -3.59 -11.91 -10.58
CA LEU A 33 -4.98 -11.69 -10.16
C LEU A 33 -5.66 -13.03 -9.83
N PRO A 34 -6.52 -13.09 -8.78
CA PRO A 34 -7.37 -14.25 -8.53
C PRO A 34 -8.16 -14.66 -9.78
N GLU A 35 -8.40 -15.97 -9.98
CA GLU A 35 -9.01 -16.53 -11.19
C GLU A 35 -10.35 -15.91 -11.60
N SER A 36 -11.12 -15.40 -10.63
CA SER A 36 -12.38 -14.68 -10.89
C SER A 36 -12.21 -13.27 -11.42
N LEU A 37 -10.99 -12.73 -11.44
CA LEU A 37 -10.67 -11.40 -11.91
C LEU A 37 -9.86 -11.47 -13.21
N THR A 38 -10.10 -10.47 -14.06
CA THR A 38 -9.30 -10.22 -15.25
C THR A 38 -8.83 -8.76 -15.24
N ARG A 39 -7.88 -8.41 -16.10
CA ARG A 39 -7.44 -7.02 -16.25
C ARG A 39 -8.57 -6.09 -16.70
N ALA A 40 -9.63 -6.63 -17.33
CA ALA A 40 -10.82 -5.88 -17.75
C ALA A 40 -11.89 -5.79 -16.65
N SER A 41 -11.77 -6.52 -15.55
CA SER A 41 -12.71 -6.44 -14.44
C SER A 41 -12.83 -5.02 -13.89
N PRO A 42 -13.98 -4.65 -13.31
CA PRO A 42 -14.16 -3.33 -12.69
C PRO A 42 -13.08 -3.03 -11.66
N HIS A 43 -12.44 -1.88 -11.79
CA HIS A 43 -11.35 -1.44 -10.91
C HIS A 43 -11.30 0.08 -10.79
N VAL A 44 -10.55 0.57 -9.84
CA VAL A 44 -10.14 1.97 -9.77
C VAL A 44 -8.66 2.10 -10.10
N GLN A 45 -8.31 3.21 -10.74
CA GLN A 45 -6.92 3.56 -11.02
C GLN A 45 -6.41 4.46 -9.90
N ILE A 46 -5.28 4.09 -9.32
CA ILE A 46 -4.67 4.80 -8.22
C ILE A 46 -3.28 5.29 -8.64
N THR A 47 -3.04 6.58 -8.42
CA THR A 47 -1.71 7.18 -8.44
C THR A 47 -1.40 7.68 -7.03
N ASP A 48 -0.34 7.16 -6.43
CA ASP A 48 0.18 7.54 -5.12
C ASP A 48 1.50 8.28 -5.30
N ASN A 49 1.57 9.53 -4.86
CA ASN A 49 2.80 10.32 -4.80
C ASN A 49 3.27 10.40 -3.35
N TYR A 50 4.38 9.72 -3.04
CA TYR A 50 5.01 9.73 -1.72
C TYR A 50 5.98 10.90 -1.63
N LEU A 51 5.66 11.91 -0.80
CA LEU A 51 6.48 13.11 -0.66
C LEU A 51 7.80 12.75 0.01
N THR A 52 8.90 12.99 -0.68
CA THR A 52 10.25 12.60 -0.27
C THR A 52 10.61 13.15 1.11
N GLY A 53 11.14 12.29 1.98
CA GLY A 53 11.56 12.66 3.34
C GLY A 53 10.42 12.90 4.33
N THR A 54 9.18 12.56 3.97
CA THR A 54 8.00 12.74 4.83
C THR A 54 7.21 11.45 5.03
N ARG A 55 6.17 11.50 5.88
CA ARG A 55 5.16 10.44 6.03
C ARG A 55 3.88 10.75 5.23
N LEU A 56 3.97 11.69 4.29
CA LEU A 56 2.83 12.16 3.52
C LEU A 56 2.77 11.47 2.16
N ARG A 57 1.54 11.14 1.76
CA ARG A 57 1.24 10.59 0.44
C ARG A 57 0.04 11.33 -0.13
N MET A 58 0.17 11.87 -1.34
CA MET A 58 -0.97 12.35 -2.10
C MET A 58 -1.48 11.21 -2.98
N ARG A 59 -2.75 10.85 -2.83
CA ARG A 59 -3.42 9.81 -3.62
C ARG A 59 -4.46 10.41 -4.53
N LYS A 60 -4.33 10.12 -5.83
CA LYS A 60 -5.35 10.42 -6.84
C LYS A 60 -6.02 9.10 -7.25
N VAL A 61 -7.33 9.00 -7.08
CA VAL A 61 -8.14 7.82 -7.43
C VAL A 61 -9.08 8.19 -8.55
N ARG A 62 -8.99 7.50 -9.69
CA ARG A 62 -9.90 7.63 -10.82
C ARG A 62 -10.81 6.41 -10.90
N GLN A 63 -12.09 6.65 -11.10
CA GLN A 63 -13.08 5.63 -11.46
C GLN A 63 -13.24 5.62 -12.99
N PRO A 64 -12.71 4.62 -13.73
CA PRO A 64 -12.72 4.65 -15.20
C PRO A 64 -14.13 4.73 -15.79
N GLN A 65 -15.11 4.05 -15.16
CA GLN A 65 -16.49 3.96 -15.66
C GLN A 65 -17.24 5.30 -15.61
N THR A 66 -16.93 6.14 -14.64
CA THR A 66 -17.64 7.42 -14.41
C THR A 66 -16.76 8.64 -14.62
N ASN A 67 -15.47 8.42 -14.84
CA ASN A 67 -14.43 9.46 -14.89
C ASN A 67 -14.40 10.37 -13.65
N LYS A 68 -14.90 9.89 -12.50
CA LYS A 68 -14.84 10.62 -11.23
C LYS A 68 -13.46 10.48 -10.60
N TRP A 69 -13.01 11.58 -10.01
CA TRP A 69 -11.74 11.66 -9.29
C TRP A 69 -11.97 11.93 -7.81
N THR A 70 -11.15 11.32 -6.99
CA THR A 70 -11.02 11.63 -5.57
C THR A 70 -9.55 11.85 -5.28
N ILE A 71 -9.22 12.98 -4.65
CA ILE A 71 -7.85 13.32 -4.31
C ILE A 71 -7.76 13.47 -2.79
N LYS A 72 -6.74 12.88 -2.18
CA LYS A 72 -6.52 12.99 -0.75
C LYS A 72 -5.05 13.05 -0.40
N LEU A 73 -4.72 13.89 0.57
CA LEU A 73 -3.45 13.88 1.28
C LEU A 73 -3.59 12.99 2.51
N THR A 74 -2.70 12.03 2.66
CA THR A 74 -2.70 11.05 3.73
C THR A 74 -1.40 11.14 4.51
N GLN A 75 -1.46 11.22 5.84
CA GLN A 75 -0.35 10.85 6.70
C GLN A 75 -0.60 9.43 7.20
N LYS A 76 0.36 8.52 6.98
CA LYS A 76 0.27 7.12 7.43
C LYS A 76 1.61 6.70 8.04
N PHE A 77 1.56 6.10 9.23
CA PHE A 77 2.75 5.57 9.89
C PHE A 77 2.39 4.43 10.83
N ALA A 78 3.34 3.52 11.03
CA ALA A 78 3.26 2.45 12.03
C ALA A 78 3.82 2.99 13.36
N PRO A 79 3.06 2.95 14.47
CA PRO A 79 3.59 3.31 15.79
C PRO A 79 4.72 2.38 16.24
N ASP A 80 4.60 1.09 15.94
CA ASP A 80 5.67 0.10 16.11
C ASP A 80 6.36 -0.11 14.76
N PRO A 81 7.68 0.12 14.65
CA PRO A 81 8.43 -0.07 13.42
C PRO A 81 8.49 -1.52 12.93
N ASN A 82 8.08 -2.49 13.74
CA ASN A 82 8.03 -3.91 13.39
C ASN A 82 6.60 -4.41 13.13
N ASP A 83 5.57 -3.58 13.33
CA ASP A 83 4.17 -3.95 13.10
C ASP A 83 3.52 -3.03 12.05
N TYR A 84 3.54 -3.46 10.79
CA TYR A 84 2.87 -2.76 9.71
C TYR A 84 1.41 -3.18 9.53
N ALA A 85 0.94 -4.14 10.33
CA ALA A 85 -0.47 -4.53 10.36
C ALA A 85 -1.35 -3.45 10.99
N ARG A 86 -0.77 -2.62 11.87
CA ARG A 86 -1.45 -1.55 12.59
C ARG A 86 -0.81 -0.21 12.26
N THR A 87 -1.56 0.62 11.56
CA THR A 87 -1.07 1.94 11.15
C THR A 87 -2.03 3.03 11.57
N ILE A 88 -1.48 4.17 11.95
CA ILE A 88 -2.26 5.37 12.21
C ILE A 88 -2.36 6.15 10.91
N ILE A 89 -3.59 6.51 10.52
CA ILE A 89 -3.88 7.22 9.29
C ILE A 89 -4.70 8.48 9.56
N THR A 90 -4.33 9.58 8.89
CA THR A 90 -5.10 10.81 8.82
C THR A 90 -5.26 11.20 7.36
N ASN A 91 -6.49 11.47 6.93
CA ASN A 91 -6.81 11.84 5.56
C ASN A 91 -7.39 13.25 5.49
N ILE A 92 -6.97 14.03 4.49
CA ILE A 92 -7.54 15.30 4.08
C ILE A 92 -7.95 15.15 2.62
N TYR A 93 -9.22 15.43 2.29
CA TYR A 93 -9.70 15.44 0.91
C TYR A 93 -9.38 16.77 0.26
N LEU A 94 -8.82 16.72 -0.93
CA LEU A 94 -8.36 17.89 -1.68
C LEU A 94 -9.23 18.12 -2.91
N ASN A 95 -9.43 19.39 -3.25
CA ASN A 95 -9.90 19.77 -4.57
C ASN A 95 -8.72 19.82 -5.57
N ALA A 96 -9.01 20.08 -6.85
CA ALA A 96 -7.97 20.07 -7.90
C ALA A 96 -6.88 21.12 -7.64
N LEU A 97 -7.27 22.36 -7.27
CA LEU A 97 -6.34 23.45 -7.04
C LEU A 97 -5.39 23.16 -5.85
N GLU A 98 -5.93 22.65 -4.74
CA GLU A 98 -5.13 22.25 -3.58
C GLU A 98 -4.12 21.15 -3.95
N SER A 99 -4.53 20.18 -4.80
CA SER A 99 -3.65 19.13 -5.32
C SER A 99 -2.52 19.70 -6.17
N GLU A 100 -2.83 20.63 -7.09
CA GLU A 100 -1.84 21.29 -7.96
C GLU A 100 -0.81 22.06 -7.15
N MET A 101 -1.23 22.74 -6.08
CA MET A 101 -0.30 23.47 -5.18
C MET A 101 0.68 22.53 -4.48
N LEU A 102 0.29 21.27 -4.22
CA LEU A 102 1.15 20.27 -3.60
C LEU A 102 2.03 19.52 -4.60
N ASP A 103 1.71 19.53 -5.89
CA ASP A 103 2.50 18.88 -6.95
C ASP A 103 3.90 19.49 -7.13
N VAL A 104 4.19 20.67 -6.53
CA VAL A 104 5.52 21.29 -6.53
C VAL A 104 6.53 20.56 -5.64
N PHE A 105 6.09 19.73 -4.72
CA PHE A 105 6.96 18.93 -3.88
C PHE A 105 7.44 17.68 -4.60
N GLY A 106 8.74 17.39 -4.49
CA GLY A 106 9.32 16.16 -5.04
C GLY A 106 8.66 14.93 -4.41
N ALA A 107 8.29 13.96 -5.24
CA ALA A 107 7.63 12.75 -4.81
C ALA A 107 8.05 11.53 -5.66
N ASN A 108 8.01 10.35 -5.04
CA ASN A 108 8.13 9.08 -5.74
C ASN A 108 6.73 8.54 -6.04
N GLU A 109 6.49 8.15 -7.30
CA GLU A 109 5.18 7.74 -7.78
C GLU A 109 5.00 6.22 -7.74
N ILE A 110 3.83 5.77 -7.31
CA ILE A 110 3.32 4.41 -7.52
C ILE A 110 2.00 4.50 -8.29
N ARG A 111 1.89 3.73 -9.36
CA ARG A 111 0.63 3.54 -10.10
C ARG A 111 0.15 2.11 -9.96
N LYS A 112 -1.17 1.93 -9.80
CA LYS A 112 -1.79 0.61 -9.69
C LYS A 112 -3.26 0.64 -10.09
N ASN A 113 -3.76 -0.51 -10.54
CA ASN A 113 -5.18 -0.79 -10.66
C ASN A 113 -5.62 -1.58 -9.43
N ARG A 114 -6.65 -1.11 -8.73
CA ARG A 114 -7.21 -1.76 -7.54
C ARG A 114 -8.55 -2.39 -7.88
N TYR A 115 -8.59 -3.71 -7.72
CA TYR A 115 -9.76 -4.54 -7.97
C TYR A 115 -10.44 -4.90 -6.64
N PRO A 116 -11.76 -4.69 -6.48
CA PRO A 116 -12.49 -5.28 -5.38
C PRO A 116 -12.58 -6.80 -5.60
N PHE A 117 -12.30 -7.57 -4.57
CA PHE A 117 -12.36 -9.02 -4.59
C PHE A 117 -12.99 -9.52 -3.30
N GLU A 118 -13.93 -10.45 -3.39
CA GLU A 118 -14.55 -11.06 -2.22
C GLU A 118 -14.16 -12.54 -2.14
N PHE A 119 -13.70 -12.93 -0.95
CA PHE A 119 -13.35 -14.31 -0.66
C PHE A 119 -13.84 -14.67 0.75
N GLU A 120 -14.65 -15.73 0.87
CA GLU A 120 -15.23 -16.22 2.13
C GLU A 120 -15.90 -15.08 2.95
N GLY A 121 -16.67 -14.23 2.27
CA GLY A 121 -17.39 -13.12 2.89
C GLY A 121 -16.54 -11.93 3.31
N ARG A 122 -15.23 -11.96 3.06
CA ARG A 122 -14.33 -10.82 3.31
C ARG A 122 -13.98 -10.08 2.03
N LYS A 123 -13.93 -8.76 2.13
CA LYS A 123 -13.59 -7.85 1.02
C LYS A 123 -12.10 -7.58 1.01
N PHE A 124 -11.46 -7.97 -0.07
CA PHE A 124 -10.08 -7.65 -0.37
C PHE A 124 -9.97 -6.51 -1.38
N SER A 125 -8.89 -5.77 -1.29
CA SER A 125 -8.39 -4.89 -2.34
C SER A 125 -7.21 -5.57 -3.02
N VAL A 126 -7.35 -5.97 -4.29
CA VAL A 126 -6.25 -6.56 -5.05
C VAL A 126 -5.62 -5.47 -5.92
N ASP A 127 -4.37 -5.16 -5.64
CA ASP A 127 -3.57 -4.15 -6.32
C ASP A 127 -2.66 -4.79 -7.36
N MET A 128 -2.91 -4.53 -8.64
CA MET A 128 -1.99 -4.83 -9.73
C MET A 128 -1.18 -3.58 -10.04
N PHE A 129 0.10 -3.63 -9.77
CA PHE A 129 1.01 -2.50 -9.93
C PHE A 129 1.37 -2.25 -11.40
N LEU A 130 1.73 -1.01 -11.70
CA LEU A 130 2.07 -0.53 -13.05
C LEU A 130 3.44 0.18 -13.01
N GLY A 131 3.96 0.53 -14.19
CA GLY A 131 5.26 1.23 -14.29
C GLY A 131 6.41 0.36 -13.79
N ASP A 132 7.29 0.91 -12.96
CA ASP A 132 8.50 0.23 -12.47
C ASP A 132 8.18 -0.99 -11.58
N LEU A 133 6.97 -1.05 -11.04
CA LEU A 133 6.47 -2.18 -10.25
C LEU A 133 5.60 -3.16 -11.06
N PHE A 134 5.56 -3.04 -12.40
CA PHE A 134 4.76 -3.92 -13.24
C PHE A 134 5.17 -5.39 -13.05
N GLY A 135 4.19 -6.24 -12.72
CA GLY A 135 4.40 -7.65 -12.35
C GLY A 135 4.16 -7.94 -10.87
N LEU A 136 4.14 -6.90 -10.01
CA LEU A 136 3.77 -7.06 -8.60
C LEU A 136 2.24 -7.07 -8.47
N VAL A 137 1.73 -8.05 -7.74
CA VAL A 137 0.32 -8.11 -7.31
C VAL A 137 0.25 -8.33 -5.81
N LEU A 138 -0.46 -7.45 -5.11
CA LEU A 138 -0.69 -7.55 -3.68
C LEU A 138 -2.19 -7.55 -3.39
N ALA A 139 -2.61 -8.30 -2.36
CA ALA A 139 -3.96 -8.23 -1.81
C ALA A 139 -3.91 -7.64 -0.40
N GLU A 140 -4.82 -6.72 -0.10
CA GLU A 140 -4.99 -6.12 1.23
C GLU A 140 -6.39 -6.44 1.75
N VAL A 141 -6.50 -6.76 3.05
CA VAL A 141 -7.77 -6.98 3.74
C VAL A 141 -7.75 -6.26 5.09
N GLY A 142 -8.83 -5.50 5.36
CA GLY A 142 -9.00 -4.77 6.60
C GLY A 142 -9.71 -5.59 7.68
N PHE A 143 -9.47 -5.22 8.95
CA PHE A 143 -10.07 -5.83 10.13
C PHE A 143 -10.57 -4.75 11.09
N GLU A 144 -11.64 -5.05 11.82
CA GLU A 144 -12.19 -4.13 12.81
C GLU A 144 -11.49 -4.28 14.16
N THR A 145 -11.11 -5.52 14.52
CA THR A 145 -10.48 -5.82 15.81
C THR A 145 -9.12 -6.47 15.65
N ASP A 146 -8.34 -6.44 16.74
CA ASP A 146 -7.03 -7.11 16.79
C ASP A 146 -7.18 -8.63 16.84
N GLU A 147 -8.26 -9.14 17.41
CA GLU A 147 -8.57 -10.57 17.45
C GLU A 147 -8.78 -11.11 16.04
N GLU A 148 -9.58 -10.41 15.23
CA GLU A 148 -9.80 -10.78 13.83
C GLU A 148 -8.50 -10.72 13.03
N LEU A 149 -7.73 -9.63 13.17
CA LEU A 149 -6.44 -9.46 12.51
C LEU A 149 -5.49 -10.61 12.83
N ASN A 150 -5.36 -10.97 14.11
CA ASN A 150 -4.40 -11.97 14.58
C ASN A 150 -4.81 -13.41 14.24
N SER A 151 -6.11 -13.70 14.23
CA SER A 151 -6.64 -15.05 13.98
C SER A 151 -6.85 -15.38 12.51
N TYR A 152 -6.82 -14.39 11.62
CA TYR A 152 -7.14 -14.62 10.20
C TYR A 152 -6.04 -15.45 9.51
N PRO A 153 -6.37 -16.59 8.90
CA PRO A 153 -5.39 -17.43 8.22
C PRO A 153 -4.93 -16.81 6.91
N LYS A 154 -3.76 -17.22 6.42
CA LYS A 154 -3.32 -16.87 5.07
C LYS A 154 -4.28 -17.49 4.04
N PRO A 155 -4.88 -16.68 3.12
CA PRO A 155 -5.77 -17.20 2.10
C PRO A 155 -5.06 -18.15 1.12
N PRO A 156 -5.75 -19.15 0.56
CA PRO A 156 -5.14 -20.14 -0.33
C PRO A 156 -4.64 -19.54 -1.66
N PHE A 157 -5.21 -18.42 -2.11
CA PHE A 157 -4.77 -17.71 -3.31
C PHE A 157 -3.49 -16.87 -3.10
N ALA A 158 -3.02 -16.73 -1.84
CA ALA A 158 -1.83 -15.97 -1.51
C ALA A 158 -0.58 -16.86 -1.49
N ILE A 159 0.49 -16.38 -2.12
CA ILE A 159 1.82 -17.00 -2.05
C ILE A 159 2.37 -16.86 -0.63
N ALA A 160 2.39 -15.63 -0.11
CA ALA A 160 2.96 -15.32 1.19
C ALA A 160 2.17 -14.23 1.91
N ASP A 161 2.19 -14.27 3.25
CA ASP A 161 1.83 -13.13 4.09
C ASP A 161 3.06 -12.21 4.18
N VAL A 162 2.91 -11.00 3.67
CA VAL A 162 3.97 -9.98 3.63
C VAL A 162 3.61 -8.76 4.48
N THR A 163 2.66 -8.91 5.38
CA THR A 163 2.11 -7.84 6.24
C THR A 163 3.22 -7.07 6.95
N ASN A 164 4.11 -7.78 7.64
CA ASN A 164 5.20 -7.19 8.41
C ASN A 164 6.56 -7.18 7.69
N VAL A 165 6.53 -7.26 6.36
CA VAL A 165 7.74 -7.12 5.55
C VAL A 165 7.83 -5.67 5.05
N ALA A 166 8.77 -4.91 5.60
CA ALA A 166 8.93 -3.46 5.36
C ALA A 166 8.96 -3.11 3.86
N MET A 167 9.60 -3.94 3.04
CA MET A 167 9.73 -3.77 1.59
C MET A 167 8.38 -3.58 0.89
N PHE A 168 7.31 -4.27 1.35
CA PHE A 168 5.97 -4.19 0.74
C PHE A 168 5.12 -3.04 1.30
N THR A 169 5.67 -2.17 2.14
CA THR A 169 5.00 -0.92 2.49
C THR A 169 5.09 0.07 1.34
N GLY A 170 4.05 0.89 1.13
CA GLY A 170 4.04 1.83 0.01
C GLY A 170 5.20 2.82 0.03
N GLY A 171 5.65 3.26 1.23
CA GLY A 171 6.79 4.16 1.38
C GLY A 171 8.13 3.51 1.00
N LYS A 172 8.23 2.17 0.98
CA LYS A 172 9.41 1.46 0.48
C LYS A 172 9.25 1.05 -0.98
N LEU A 173 8.07 0.59 -1.36
CA LEU A 173 7.79 0.22 -2.77
C LEU A 173 8.06 1.37 -3.75
N CYS A 174 7.80 2.62 -3.36
CA CYS A 174 8.03 3.76 -4.24
C CYS A 174 9.52 4.06 -4.52
N GLU A 175 10.44 3.38 -3.85
CA GLU A 175 11.89 3.48 -4.02
C GLU A 175 12.47 2.31 -4.82
N LEU A 176 11.63 1.32 -5.23
CA LEU A 176 12.05 0.04 -5.79
C LEU A 176 11.47 -0.19 -7.18
N SER A 177 12.15 -1.02 -7.95
CA SER A 177 11.63 -1.65 -9.17
C SER A 177 11.12 -3.07 -8.89
N TYR A 178 10.37 -3.64 -9.85
CA TYR A 178 9.94 -5.04 -9.76
C TYR A 178 11.12 -6.01 -9.75
N SER A 179 12.24 -5.69 -10.43
CA SER A 179 13.44 -6.53 -10.37
C SER A 179 14.03 -6.58 -8.97
N ASP A 180 14.09 -5.45 -8.25
CA ASP A 180 14.60 -5.40 -6.88
C ASP A 180 13.74 -6.28 -5.95
N ILE A 181 12.42 -6.19 -6.11
CA ILE A 181 11.47 -7.00 -5.32
C ILE A 181 11.63 -8.48 -5.64
N ARG A 182 11.74 -8.85 -6.91
CA ARG A 182 11.91 -10.22 -7.35
C ARG A 182 13.21 -10.83 -6.79
N GLU A 183 14.30 -10.10 -6.85
CA GLU A 183 15.58 -10.52 -6.28
C GLU A 183 15.48 -10.75 -4.77
N ALA A 184 14.82 -9.85 -4.05
CA ALA A 184 14.61 -10.00 -2.61
C ALA A 184 13.73 -11.22 -2.28
N ILE A 185 12.65 -11.45 -3.05
CA ILE A 185 11.79 -12.64 -2.88
C ILE A 185 12.58 -13.92 -3.08
N LEU A 186 13.42 -13.98 -4.12
CA LEU A 186 14.26 -15.17 -4.41
C LEU A 186 15.32 -15.41 -3.33
N ARG A 187 15.94 -14.35 -2.81
CA ARG A 187 16.97 -14.41 -1.77
C ARG A 187 16.38 -14.82 -0.42
N ASP A 188 15.28 -14.23 -0.03
CA ASP A 188 14.73 -14.35 1.33
C ASP A 188 13.71 -15.50 1.45
N GLY A 189 13.36 -16.16 0.33
CA GLY A 189 12.59 -17.39 0.30
C GLY A 189 11.17 -17.26 0.83
N PHE A 190 10.48 -16.15 0.54
CA PHE A 190 9.10 -15.93 0.98
C PHE A 190 8.20 -17.12 0.58
N GLY A 191 7.85 -17.95 1.55
CA GLY A 191 6.80 -18.96 1.42
C GLY A 191 7.18 -20.26 0.67
N GLY A 192 8.44 -20.63 0.58
CA GLY A 192 8.86 -21.94 -0.02
C GLY A 192 8.62 -22.05 -1.53
N THR A 193 8.30 -20.97 -2.21
CA THR A 193 7.80 -20.94 -3.59
C THR A 193 8.73 -20.23 -4.58
N ALA A 194 10.03 -20.21 -4.33
CA ALA A 194 11.03 -19.70 -5.28
C ALA A 194 10.92 -20.35 -6.68
N ARG A 195 10.27 -21.52 -6.79
CA ARG A 195 10.04 -22.22 -8.06
C ARG A 195 8.84 -21.69 -8.87
N GLN A 196 7.87 -21.01 -8.27
CA GLN A 196 6.65 -20.54 -8.98
C GLN A 196 6.81 -19.15 -9.61
N ILE A 197 7.75 -18.34 -9.13
CA ILE A 197 7.99 -16.96 -9.62
C ILE A 197 8.90 -16.94 -10.87
N SER A 198 9.49 -18.07 -11.23
CA SER A 198 10.52 -18.19 -12.29
C SER A 198 9.95 -18.34 -13.71
N VAL A 199 8.62 -18.37 -13.92
CA VAL A 199 8.00 -18.63 -15.23
C VAL A 199 6.87 -17.63 -15.48
N ALA A 200 7.23 -16.41 -15.84
CA ALA A 200 6.36 -15.48 -16.55
C ALA A 200 7.25 -14.48 -17.31
#